data_6daf803b62f592af4e522542e1d01673
#
_entry.id   6daf803b62f592af4e522542e1d01673
#
_cell.length_a   1.000
_cell.length_b   1.000
_cell.length_c   1.000
_cell.angle_alpha   90.00
_cell.angle_beta   90.00
_cell.angle_gamma   90.00
#
_symmetry.space_group_name_H-M   'P 1'
#
loop_
_entity.id
_entity.type
_entity.pdbx_description
1 polymer ?
#
loop_
_entity_poly.entity_id
_entity_poly.type
_entity_poly.pdbx_seq_one_letter_code
_entity_poly.pdbx_strand_id
1 'polypeptide(L)'
;AIRNSAPAERRLLLPLLAELGTADALIAARSATQDSNSELVRTAVRVLGQWPNPEPALYLTDFAQFATDLGLHALALRGAVEVSAHEQDTAKRVALLEKAMSVARRADEKRLALAQMAQISSADALETALKNLAKPDLAEEAGLAAIAIAEKIASADSALADAAAANVLARCKAAETVRRAWALRRTPAINGPFIRHWLVSGPYRQAGVEGATAVFELTFAPEKADAKVDWKPTPVADQVDLSSLFPGHANCVAYLRAEIVAEQDSDALLLMGSDDGLKVWLNDAVVHSNNVDRGLIVDQDRAPIRLRKGANRLLLKVTQGGGGWAACARIAGIDGQRVPGLRIEPVQP
;
A
#
# COMPACT_ATOMS: atom_id res chain seq x y z
N ALA A 1 -22.34 33.83 -31.31
CA ALA A 1 -22.04 34.96 -30.43
C ALA A 1 -20.56 34.95 -29.98
N ILE A 2 -20.04 33.88 -29.37
CA ILE A 2 -18.66 33.85 -28.79
C ILE A 2 -17.57 34.14 -29.84
N ARG A 3 -17.69 33.64 -31.08
CA ARG A 3 -16.68 33.86 -32.13
C ARG A 3 -16.46 35.34 -32.52
N ASN A 4 -17.45 36.19 -32.30
CA ASN A 4 -17.42 37.61 -32.71
C ASN A 4 -17.12 38.55 -31.53
N SER A 5 -16.90 38.04 -30.32
CA SER A 5 -16.59 38.84 -29.14
C SER A 5 -15.10 39.14 -29.04
N ALA A 6 -14.73 40.19 -28.33
CA ALA A 6 -13.34 40.51 -28.03
C ALA A 6 -12.66 39.37 -27.24
N PRO A 7 -11.31 39.16 -27.34
CA PRO A 7 -10.62 38.07 -26.66
C PRO A 7 -10.86 38.02 -25.14
N ALA A 8 -10.95 39.17 -24.49
CA ALA A 8 -11.25 39.29 -23.06
C ALA A 8 -12.66 38.77 -22.72
N GLU A 9 -13.65 39.15 -23.53
CA GLU A 9 -15.04 38.68 -23.37
C GLU A 9 -15.15 37.15 -23.62
N ARG A 10 -14.49 36.66 -24.70
CA ARG A 10 -14.45 35.22 -25.01
C ARG A 10 -13.88 34.41 -23.85
N ARG A 11 -12.83 34.92 -23.18
CA ARG A 11 -12.25 34.25 -22.00
C ARG A 11 -13.24 34.11 -20.84
N LEU A 12 -14.09 35.12 -20.63
CA LEU A 12 -15.14 35.08 -19.59
C LEU A 12 -16.29 34.15 -19.96
N LEU A 13 -16.59 33.98 -21.24
CA LEU A 13 -17.69 33.16 -21.73
C LEU A 13 -17.33 31.68 -21.91
N LEU A 14 -16.04 31.35 -22.10
CA LEU A 14 -15.59 29.97 -22.32
C LEU A 14 -16.00 28.99 -21.21
N PRO A 15 -15.91 29.32 -19.91
CA PRO A 15 -16.34 28.39 -18.84
C PRO A 15 -17.82 27.97 -18.95
N LEU A 16 -18.69 28.87 -19.40
CA LEU A 16 -20.12 28.59 -19.61
C LEU A 16 -20.37 27.52 -20.67
N LEU A 17 -19.40 27.28 -21.60
CA LEU A 17 -19.52 26.24 -22.60
C LEU A 17 -19.46 24.84 -21.97
N ALA A 18 -18.63 24.64 -20.92
CA ALA A 18 -18.59 23.38 -20.20
C ALA A 18 -19.89 23.12 -19.43
N GLU A 19 -20.51 24.15 -18.87
CA GLU A 19 -21.81 24.02 -18.19
C GLU A 19 -22.92 23.63 -19.18
N LEU A 20 -22.87 24.15 -20.43
CA LEU A 20 -23.80 23.78 -21.47
C LEU A 20 -23.60 22.32 -21.94
N GLY A 21 -22.36 21.84 -21.99
CA GLY A 21 -22.01 20.45 -22.34
C GLY A 21 -22.46 19.98 -23.72
N THR A 22 -22.92 20.87 -24.61
CA THR A 22 -23.44 20.53 -25.93
C THR A 22 -22.34 20.34 -26.97
N ALA A 23 -22.64 19.61 -28.06
CA ALA A 23 -21.70 19.42 -29.17
C ALA A 23 -21.23 20.75 -29.79
N ASP A 24 -22.11 21.72 -29.98
CA ASP A 24 -21.75 23.04 -30.51
C ASP A 24 -20.85 23.83 -29.54
N ALA A 25 -21.08 23.71 -28.23
CA ALA A 25 -20.22 24.28 -27.20
C ALA A 25 -18.84 23.65 -27.22
N LEU A 26 -18.74 22.33 -27.40
CA LEU A 26 -17.48 21.60 -27.52
C LEU A 26 -16.68 22.04 -28.75
N ILE A 27 -17.35 22.17 -29.90
CA ILE A 27 -16.71 22.70 -31.13
C ILE A 27 -16.18 24.12 -30.92
N ALA A 28 -16.95 24.99 -30.24
CA ALA A 28 -16.52 26.33 -29.93
C ALA A 28 -15.31 26.37 -28.98
N ALA A 29 -15.30 25.54 -27.93
CA ALA A 29 -14.20 25.41 -27.00
C ALA A 29 -12.92 24.88 -27.69
N ARG A 30 -13.04 23.85 -28.54
CA ARG A 30 -11.91 23.31 -29.34
C ARG A 30 -11.38 24.40 -30.32
N SER A 31 -12.23 25.13 -30.96
CA SER A 31 -11.79 26.23 -31.87
C SER A 31 -10.98 27.30 -31.14
N ALA A 32 -11.31 27.58 -29.87
CA ALA A 32 -10.59 28.58 -29.07
C ALA A 32 -9.17 28.14 -28.66
N THR A 33 -8.83 26.84 -28.72
CA THR A 33 -7.44 26.39 -28.48
C THR A 33 -6.47 26.72 -29.62
N GLN A 34 -6.98 27.15 -30.76
CA GLN A 34 -6.19 27.52 -31.92
C GLN A 34 -6.09 29.05 -32.09
N ASP A 35 -6.49 29.84 -31.09
CA ASP A 35 -6.41 31.29 -31.12
C ASP A 35 -4.97 31.78 -30.98
N SER A 36 -4.69 32.94 -31.53
CA SER A 36 -3.38 33.60 -31.39
C SER A 36 -3.12 34.12 -29.98
N ASN A 37 -4.16 34.31 -29.17
CA ASN A 37 -4.05 34.77 -27.79
C ASN A 37 -3.80 33.60 -26.85
N SER A 38 -2.59 33.53 -26.29
CA SER A 38 -2.14 32.41 -25.42
C SER A 38 -2.99 32.22 -24.15
N GLU A 39 -3.52 33.31 -23.58
CA GLU A 39 -4.39 33.26 -22.41
C GLU A 39 -5.77 32.64 -22.74
N LEU A 40 -6.27 32.95 -23.94
CA LEU A 40 -7.50 32.33 -24.42
C LEU A 40 -7.31 30.83 -24.69
N VAL A 41 -6.19 30.46 -25.32
CA VAL A 41 -5.81 29.05 -25.52
C VAL A 41 -5.75 28.30 -24.19
N ARG A 42 -5.05 28.87 -23.21
CA ARG A 42 -4.92 28.29 -21.88
C ARG A 42 -6.28 28.11 -21.19
N THR A 43 -7.16 29.11 -21.31
CA THR A 43 -8.51 29.03 -20.76
C THR A 43 -9.34 27.96 -21.47
N ALA A 44 -9.25 27.88 -22.79
CA ALA A 44 -9.97 26.85 -23.57
C ALA A 44 -9.53 25.45 -23.23
N VAL A 45 -8.21 25.19 -23.08
CA VAL A 45 -7.67 23.89 -22.66
C VAL A 45 -8.17 23.53 -21.26
N ARG A 46 -8.20 24.49 -20.32
CA ARG A 46 -8.73 24.26 -18.96
C ARG A 46 -10.22 23.92 -18.99
N VAL A 47 -11.01 24.63 -19.77
CA VAL A 47 -12.46 24.40 -19.92
C VAL A 47 -12.73 23.01 -20.51
N LEU A 48 -11.98 22.61 -21.53
CA LEU A 48 -12.06 21.26 -22.09
C LEU A 48 -11.69 20.17 -21.07
N GLY A 49 -10.72 20.45 -20.20
CA GLY A 49 -10.33 19.52 -19.11
C GLY A 49 -11.36 19.40 -17.99
N GLN A 50 -12.34 20.28 -17.93
CA GLN A 50 -13.46 20.26 -16.97
C GLN A 50 -14.79 19.87 -17.63
N TRP A 51 -14.74 19.28 -18.84
CA TRP A 51 -15.93 18.93 -19.60
C TRP A 51 -16.74 17.82 -18.89
N PRO A 52 -18.09 17.89 -18.89
CA PRO A 52 -18.92 16.95 -18.14
C PRO A 52 -19.00 15.53 -18.73
N ASN A 53 -18.33 15.25 -19.84
CA ASN A 53 -18.28 13.96 -20.49
C ASN A 53 -16.87 13.69 -21.09
N PRO A 54 -16.55 12.46 -21.54
CA PRO A 54 -15.21 12.08 -21.99
C PRO A 54 -14.86 12.57 -23.42
N GLU A 55 -15.75 13.19 -24.15
CA GLU A 55 -15.57 13.56 -25.58
C GLU A 55 -14.28 14.39 -25.86
N PRO A 56 -13.81 15.30 -24.99
CA PRO A 56 -12.57 16.04 -25.25
C PRO A 56 -11.30 15.26 -24.93
N ALA A 57 -11.34 14.08 -24.33
CA ALA A 57 -10.15 13.35 -23.84
C ALA A 57 -9.09 13.11 -24.94
N LEU A 58 -9.51 12.53 -26.08
CA LEU A 58 -8.59 12.31 -27.22
C LEU A 58 -8.07 13.62 -27.79
N TYR A 59 -8.94 14.61 -27.96
CA TYR A 59 -8.52 15.93 -28.46
C TYR A 59 -7.47 16.57 -27.55
N LEU A 60 -7.67 16.54 -26.25
CA LEU A 60 -6.72 17.09 -25.29
C LEU A 60 -5.38 16.30 -25.28
N THR A 61 -5.45 15.00 -25.47
CA THR A 61 -4.23 14.16 -25.58
C THR A 61 -3.44 14.50 -26.86
N ASP A 62 -4.12 14.64 -27.99
CA ASP A 62 -3.48 15.03 -29.25
C ASP A 62 -2.96 16.49 -29.18
N PHE A 63 -3.70 17.40 -28.55
CA PHE A 63 -3.21 18.75 -28.28
C PHE A 63 -1.94 18.72 -27.43
N ALA A 64 -1.90 17.93 -26.36
CA ALA A 64 -0.70 17.78 -25.53
C ALA A 64 0.49 17.23 -26.33
N GLN A 65 0.26 16.26 -27.21
CA GLN A 65 1.33 15.65 -28.03
C GLN A 65 2.09 16.71 -28.86
N PHE A 66 1.38 17.66 -29.45
CA PHE A 66 1.95 18.69 -30.34
C PHE A 66 2.25 20.01 -29.66
N ALA A 67 1.82 20.23 -28.41
CA ALA A 67 2.09 21.45 -27.66
C ALA A 67 3.61 21.63 -27.42
N THR A 68 4.14 22.78 -27.84
CA THR A 68 5.54 23.17 -27.60
C THR A 68 5.74 23.79 -26.22
N ASP A 69 4.72 24.49 -25.70
CA ASP A 69 4.70 25.04 -24.34
C ASP A 69 4.46 23.90 -23.33
N LEU A 70 5.41 23.69 -22.42
CA LEU A 70 5.35 22.61 -21.41
C LEU A 70 4.19 22.79 -20.43
N GLY A 71 3.79 24.03 -20.15
CA GLY A 71 2.65 24.32 -19.28
C GLY A 71 1.32 23.98 -19.94
N LEU A 72 1.18 24.25 -21.24
CA LEU A 72 0.00 23.86 -22.04
C LEU A 72 -0.05 22.34 -22.23
N HIS A 73 1.12 21.71 -22.50
CA HIS A 73 1.23 20.24 -22.54
C HIS A 73 0.68 19.61 -21.26
N ALA A 74 1.24 20.00 -20.11
CA ALA A 74 0.84 19.44 -18.81
C ALA A 74 -0.64 19.72 -18.49
N LEU A 75 -1.13 20.92 -18.80
CA LEU A 75 -2.53 21.29 -18.59
C LEU A 75 -3.49 20.44 -19.43
N ALA A 76 -3.17 20.25 -20.71
CA ALA A 76 -3.99 19.46 -21.62
C ALA A 76 -3.99 17.97 -21.21
N LEU A 77 -2.82 17.43 -20.87
CA LEU A 77 -2.70 16.03 -20.46
C LEU A 77 -3.46 15.76 -19.16
N ARG A 78 -3.35 16.66 -18.17
CA ARG A 78 -4.15 16.59 -16.94
C ARG A 78 -5.64 16.60 -17.26
N GLY A 79 -6.10 17.53 -18.09
CA GLY A 79 -7.49 17.61 -18.52
C GLY A 79 -7.96 16.34 -19.23
N ALA A 80 -7.14 15.75 -20.11
CA ALA A 80 -7.45 14.49 -20.78
C ALA A 80 -7.68 13.34 -19.78
N VAL A 81 -6.82 13.27 -18.77
CA VAL A 81 -6.92 12.25 -17.69
C VAL A 81 -8.16 12.51 -16.82
N GLU A 82 -8.47 13.76 -16.47
CA GLU A 82 -9.63 14.13 -15.68
C GLU A 82 -10.95 13.78 -16.39
N VAL A 83 -11.13 14.18 -17.65
CA VAL A 83 -12.36 13.90 -18.39
C VAL A 83 -12.51 12.42 -18.77
N SER A 84 -11.43 11.65 -18.85
CA SER A 84 -11.49 10.19 -19.04
C SER A 84 -12.23 9.49 -17.91
N ALA A 85 -12.31 10.10 -16.72
CA ALA A 85 -13.06 9.56 -15.58
C ALA A 85 -14.58 9.49 -15.84
N HIS A 86 -15.10 10.26 -16.78
CA HIS A 86 -16.50 10.27 -17.17
C HIS A 86 -16.85 9.15 -18.18
N GLU A 87 -15.85 8.44 -18.74
CA GLU A 87 -16.09 7.31 -19.63
C GLU A 87 -16.62 6.11 -18.84
N GLN A 88 -17.79 5.61 -19.23
CA GLN A 88 -18.46 4.49 -18.57
C GLN A 88 -17.99 3.13 -19.09
N ASP A 89 -17.58 3.08 -20.35
CA ASP A 89 -16.99 1.88 -20.93
C ASP A 89 -15.57 1.70 -20.40
N THR A 90 -15.37 0.66 -19.63
CA THR A 90 -14.13 0.36 -18.95
C THR A 90 -12.95 0.19 -19.92
N ALA A 91 -13.14 -0.49 -21.03
CA ALA A 91 -12.09 -0.71 -22.03
C ALA A 91 -11.70 0.60 -22.73
N LYS A 92 -12.69 1.44 -23.08
CA LYS A 92 -12.43 2.77 -23.63
C LYS A 92 -11.70 3.67 -22.63
N ARG A 93 -12.11 3.62 -21.36
CA ARG A 93 -11.46 4.40 -20.31
C ARG A 93 -9.99 4.01 -20.15
N VAL A 94 -9.67 2.71 -20.15
CA VAL A 94 -8.28 2.21 -20.13
C VAL A 94 -7.52 2.72 -21.35
N ALA A 95 -8.07 2.62 -22.55
CA ALA A 95 -7.44 3.07 -23.78
C ALA A 95 -7.15 4.59 -23.79
N LEU A 96 -8.06 5.41 -23.25
CA LEU A 96 -7.86 6.87 -23.10
C LEU A 96 -6.67 7.16 -22.16
N LEU A 97 -6.57 6.45 -21.03
CA LEU A 97 -5.48 6.62 -20.07
C LEU A 97 -4.14 6.12 -20.63
N GLU A 98 -4.13 4.99 -21.36
CA GLU A 98 -2.93 4.50 -22.06
C GLU A 98 -2.44 5.48 -23.11
N LYS A 99 -3.35 6.05 -23.88
CA LYS A 99 -3.02 7.08 -24.87
C LYS A 99 -2.42 8.30 -24.19
N ALA A 100 -3.01 8.77 -23.08
CA ALA A 100 -2.46 9.86 -22.28
C ALA A 100 -1.04 9.54 -21.76
N MET A 101 -0.83 8.32 -21.23
CA MET A 101 0.50 7.88 -20.78
C MET A 101 1.53 7.80 -21.92
N SER A 102 1.10 7.50 -23.13
CA SER A 102 2.01 7.40 -24.30
C SER A 102 2.57 8.75 -24.72
N VAL A 103 1.86 9.84 -24.52
CA VAL A 103 2.29 11.20 -24.85
C VAL A 103 2.91 11.95 -23.68
N ALA A 104 2.79 11.40 -22.46
CA ALA A 104 3.36 11.98 -21.25
C ALA A 104 4.89 12.06 -21.33
N ARG A 105 5.43 13.24 -21.03
CA ARG A 105 6.86 13.56 -21.11
C ARG A 105 7.58 13.36 -19.78
N ARG A 106 6.84 13.41 -18.65
CA ARG A 106 7.38 13.35 -17.30
C ARG A 106 6.73 12.22 -16.51
N ALA A 107 7.42 11.73 -15.50
CA ALA A 107 6.94 10.65 -14.64
C ALA A 107 5.67 11.04 -13.86
N ASP A 108 5.59 12.29 -13.37
CA ASP A 108 4.41 12.79 -12.63
C ASP A 108 3.13 12.81 -13.49
N GLU A 109 3.24 13.03 -14.79
CA GLU A 109 2.12 12.96 -15.72
C GLU A 109 1.62 11.51 -15.88
N LYS A 110 2.52 10.53 -15.94
CA LYS A 110 2.18 9.09 -15.98
C LYS A 110 1.57 8.62 -14.66
N ARG A 111 2.06 9.13 -13.52
CA ARG A 111 1.51 8.85 -12.19
C ARG A 111 0.05 9.28 -12.08
N LEU A 112 -0.30 10.43 -12.65
CA LEU A 112 -1.68 10.90 -12.67
C LEU A 112 -2.60 9.93 -13.41
N ALA A 113 -2.19 9.41 -14.57
CA ALA A 113 -2.96 8.42 -15.32
C ALA A 113 -3.04 7.07 -14.58
N LEU A 114 -1.96 6.63 -13.92
CA LEU A 114 -1.97 5.43 -13.07
C LEU A 114 -2.93 5.58 -11.89
N ALA A 115 -3.00 6.75 -11.26
CA ALA A 115 -3.93 7.02 -10.16
C ALA A 115 -5.40 6.93 -10.62
N GLN A 116 -5.72 7.38 -11.84
CA GLN A 116 -7.05 7.22 -12.43
C GLN A 116 -7.32 5.77 -12.85
N MET A 117 -6.31 5.07 -13.35
CA MET A 117 -6.40 3.65 -13.71
C MET A 117 -6.70 2.77 -12.48
N ALA A 118 -6.16 3.13 -11.32
CA ALA A 118 -6.45 2.47 -10.04
C ALA A 118 -7.94 2.50 -9.64
N GLN A 119 -8.74 3.37 -10.25
CA GLN A 119 -10.19 3.43 -10.01
C GLN A 119 -10.99 2.43 -10.86
N ILE A 120 -10.36 1.80 -11.85
CA ILE A 120 -11.01 0.91 -12.81
C ILE A 120 -10.93 -0.53 -12.32
N SER A 121 -12.08 -1.23 -12.28
CA SER A 121 -12.14 -2.65 -11.91
C SER A 121 -12.12 -3.51 -13.20
N SER A 122 -10.94 -3.72 -13.78
CA SER A 122 -10.77 -4.59 -14.95
C SER A 122 -9.38 -5.23 -15.03
N ALA A 123 -9.32 -6.38 -15.72
CA ALA A 123 -8.06 -7.07 -15.99
C ALA A 123 -7.13 -6.24 -16.89
N ASP A 124 -7.65 -5.51 -17.86
CA ASP A 124 -6.86 -4.68 -18.78
C ASP A 124 -6.18 -3.52 -18.02
N ALA A 125 -6.90 -2.87 -17.09
CA ALA A 125 -6.35 -1.85 -16.23
C ALA A 125 -5.23 -2.41 -15.34
N LEU A 126 -5.43 -3.61 -14.79
CA LEU A 126 -4.41 -4.31 -14.00
C LEU A 126 -3.17 -4.63 -14.84
N GLU A 127 -3.34 -5.17 -16.04
CA GLU A 127 -2.25 -5.48 -16.94
C GLU A 127 -1.42 -4.24 -17.27
N THR A 128 -2.08 -3.11 -17.54
CA THR A 128 -1.40 -1.84 -17.82
C THR A 128 -0.64 -1.32 -16.61
N ALA A 129 -1.21 -1.41 -15.41
CA ALA A 129 -0.50 -1.06 -14.18
C ALA A 129 0.75 -1.96 -13.98
N LEU A 130 0.61 -3.29 -14.15
CA LEU A 130 1.70 -4.25 -14.00
C LEU A 130 2.83 -4.03 -15.03
N LYS A 131 2.54 -3.68 -16.28
CA LYS A 131 3.54 -3.32 -17.29
C LYS A 131 4.41 -2.13 -16.84
N ASN A 132 3.87 -1.21 -16.07
CA ASN A 132 4.61 -0.05 -15.56
C ASN A 132 5.47 -0.35 -14.32
N LEU A 133 5.30 -1.48 -13.65
CA LEU A 133 6.18 -1.93 -12.56
C LEU A 133 7.65 -2.11 -12.99
N ALA A 134 7.89 -2.37 -14.26
CA ALA A 134 9.25 -2.54 -14.80
C ALA A 134 10.02 -1.20 -14.93
N LYS A 135 9.34 -0.05 -14.77
CA LYS A 135 9.92 1.29 -14.88
C LYS A 135 10.28 1.79 -13.48
N PRO A 136 11.58 1.95 -13.16
CA PRO A 136 12.00 2.28 -11.79
C PRO A 136 11.39 3.57 -11.22
N ASP A 137 11.15 4.57 -12.08
CA ASP A 137 10.57 5.87 -11.76
C ASP A 137 9.06 5.86 -11.54
N LEU A 138 8.41 4.72 -11.83
CA LEU A 138 6.96 4.52 -11.71
C LEU A 138 6.59 3.30 -10.87
N ALA A 139 7.58 2.49 -10.45
CA ALA A 139 7.32 1.17 -9.88
C ALA A 139 6.41 1.21 -8.64
N GLU A 140 6.61 2.16 -7.74
CA GLU A 140 5.81 2.27 -6.52
C GLU A 140 4.37 2.70 -6.82
N GLU A 141 4.17 3.69 -7.67
CA GLU A 141 2.82 4.14 -8.06
C GLU A 141 2.09 3.11 -8.92
N ALA A 142 2.82 2.44 -9.81
CA ALA A 142 2.27 1.33 -10.59
C ALA A 142 1.87 0.16 -9.70
N GLY A 143 2.67 -0.15 -8.68
CA GLY A 143 2.36 -1.15 -7.68
C GLY A 143 1.13 -0.79 -6.85
N LEU A 144 1.04 0.44 -6.40
CA LEU A 144 -0.13 0.94 -5.67
C LEU A 144 -1.40 0.85 -6.52
N ALA A 145 -1.33 1.25 -7.80
CA ALA A 145 -2.44 1.14 -8.75
C ALA A 145 -2.82 -0.33 -9.00
N ALA A 146 -1.83 -1.21 -9.23
CA ALA A 146 -2.07 -2.64 -9.45
C ALA A 146 -2.77 -3.30 -8.26
N ILE A 147 -2.34 -3.00 -7.02
CA ILE A 147 -2.98 -3.52 -5.81
C ILE A 147 -4.40 -2.97 -5.66
N ALA A 148 -4.63 -1.68 -5.90
CA ALA A 148 -5.96 -1.10 -5.80
C ALA A 148 -6.95 -1.71 -6.81
N ILE A 149 -6.49 -2.06 -8.02
CA ILE A 149 -7.30 -2.77 -9.01
C ILE A 149 -7.50 -4.22 -8.59
N ALA A 150 -6.43 -4.91 -8.16
CA ALA A 150 -6.48 -6.30 -7.75
C ALA A 150 -7.46 -6.53 -6.59
N GLU A 151 -7.53 -5.63 -5.61
CA GLU A 151 -8.52 -5.66 -4.52
C GLU A 151 -9.96 -5.62 -5.04
N LYS A 152 -10.23 -4.84 -6.08
CA LYS A 152 -11.57 -4.70 -6.67
C LYS A 152 -12.00 -5.93 -7.46
N ILE A 153 -11.04 -6.64 -8.09
CA ILE A 153 -11.34 -7.82 -8.90
C ILE A 153 -11.19 -9.14 -8.14
N ALA A 154 -10.64 -9.12 -6.92
CA ALA A 154 -10.30 -10.32 -6.15
C ALA A 154 -11.48 -11.25 -5.89
N SER A 155 -12.70 -10.73 -5.77
CA SER A 155 -13.92 -11.53 -5.61
C SER A 155 -14.32 -12.28 -6.89
N ALA A 156 -14.01 -11.71 -8.06
CA ALA A 156 -14.32 -12.31 -9.36
C ALA A 156 -13.17 -13.20 -9.86
N ASP A 157 -11.93 -12.78 -9.67
CA ASP A 157 -10.72 -13.52 -10.08
C ASP A 157 -9.62 -13.43 -9.01
N SER A 158 -9.72 -14.28 -8.02
CA SER A 158 -8.74 -14.33 -6.91
C SER A 158 -7.36 -14.83 -7.35
N ALA A 159 -7.28 -15.60 -8.46
CA ALA A 159 -5.99 -16.08 -8.97
C ALA A 159 -5.21 -14.96 -9.64
N LEU A 160 -5.90 -14.12 -10.43
CA LEU A 160 -5.31 -12.94 -11.06
C LEU A 160 -4.86 -11.91 -9.99
N ALA A 161 -5.68 -11.70 -8.96
CA ALA A 161 -5.34 -10.82 -7.85
C ALA A 161 -4.11 -11.30 -7.08
N ASP A 162 -4.00 -12.60 -6.81
CA ASP A 162 -2.82 -13.23 -6.17
C ASP A 162 -1.56 -13.06 -7.02
N ALA A 163 -1.64 -13.32 -8.32
CA ALA A 163 -0.53 -13.16 -9.26
C ALA A 163 -0.06 -11.69 -9.35
N ALA A 164 -0.98 -10.75 -9.36
CA ALA A 164 -0.68 -9.32 -9.32
C ALA A 164 0.05 -8.92 -8.04
N ALA A 165 -0.44 -9.39 -6.89
CA ALA A 165 0.20 -9.17 -5.59
C ALA A 165 1.63 -9.73 -5.55
N ALA A 166 1.87 -10.91 -6.11
CA ALA A 166 3.22 -11.49 -6.23
C ALA A 166 4.17 -10.60 -7.06
N ASN A 167 3.69 -10.07 -8.19
CA ASN A 167 4.48 -9.16 -9.05
C ASN A 167 4.82 -7.85 -8.32
N VAL A 168 3.89 -7.29 -7.56
CA VAL A 168 4.09 -6.07 -6.77
C VAL A 168 5.11 -6.31 -5.66
N LEU A 169 4.99 -7.41 -4.91
CA LEU A 169 5.93 -7.77 -3.84
C LEU A 169 7.37 -7.95 -4.34
N ALA A 170 7.55 -8.38 -5.58
CA ALA A 170 8.87 -8.54 -6.20
C ALA A 170 9.56 -7.20 -6.53
N ARG A 171 8.84 -6.08 -6.59
CA ARG A 171 9.35 -4.81 -7.13
C ARG A 171 9.14 -3.59 -6.25
N CYS A 172 8.08 -3.58 -5.44
CA CYS A 172 7.71 -2.45 -4.59
C CYS A 172 8.25 -2.62 -3.17
N LYS A 173 8.61 -1.51 -2.54
CA LYS A 173 9.17 -1.46 -1.18
C LYS A 173 8.36 -0.59 -0.22
N ALA A 174 7.45 0.23 -0.74
CA ALA A 174 6.60 1.08 0.09
C ALA A 174 5.75 0.22 1.04
N ALA A 175 5.85 0.46 2.34
CA ALA A 175 5.28 -0.39 3.39
C ALA A 175 3.77 -0.64 3.20
N GLU A 176 3.02 0.40 2.83
CA GLU A 176 1.58 0.28 2.61
C GLU A 176 1.24 -0.59 1.39
N THR A 177 1.95 -0.41 0.26
CA THR A 177 1.76 -1.22 -0.95
C THR A 177 2.09 -2.70 -0.67
N VAL A 178 3.20 -2.94 0.02
CA VAL A 178 3.63 -4.29 0.42
C VAL A 178 2.62 -4.94 1.36
N ARG A 179 2.14 -4.21 2.38
CA ARG A 179 1.12 -4.70 3.32
C ARG A 179 -0.16 -5.12 2.59
N ARG A 180 -0.68 -4.28 1.70
CA ARG A 180 -1.89 -4.56 0.91
C ARG A 180 -1.69 -5.73 -0.05
N ALA A 181 -0.52 -5.82 -0.70
CA ALA A 181 -0.18 -6.94 -1.57
C ALA A 181 -0.18 -8.27 -0.80
N TRP A 182 0.37 -8.30 0.41
CA TRP A 182 0.31 -9.50 1.26
C TRP A 182 -1.11 -9.90 1.65
N ALA A 183 -2.02 -8.94 1.85
CA ALA A 183 -3.43 -9.24 2.16
C ALA A 183 -4.15 -9.94 1.00
N LEU A 184 -3.74 -9.70 -0.25
CA LEU A 184 -4.31 -10.34 -1.44
C LEU A 184 -3.69 -11.72 -1.74
N ARG A 185 -2.51 -12.03 -1.19
CA ARG A 185 -1.88 -13.33 -1.44
C ARG A 185 -2.74 -14.46 -0.92
N ARG A 186 -3.09 -15.38 -1.81
CA ARG A 186 -3.62 -16.69 -1.40
C ARG A 186 -2.51 -17.37 -0.61
N THR A 187 -2.80 -17.71 0.63
CA THR A 187 -1.81 -18.34 1.50
C THR A 187 -1.37 -19.68 0.91
N PRO A 188 -0.15 -19.82 0.34
CA PRO A 188 0.38 -21.16 0.13
C PRO A 188 0.42 -21.84 1.49
N ALA A 189 0.31 -23.16 1.50
CA ALA A 189 0.52 -23.91 2.75
C ALA A 189 1.85 -23.45 3.36
N ILE A 190 1.78 -22.80 4.52
CA ILE A 190 2.98 -22.25 5.16
C ILE A 190 3.75 -23.40 5.80
N ASN A 191 4.93 -23.67 5.28
CA ASN A 191 5.82 -24.74 5.76
C ASN A 191 6.96 -24.20 6.66
N GLY A 192 6.90 -22.94 7.09
CA GLY A 192 7.87 -22.34 7.98
C GLY A 192 7.76 -22.91 9.41
N PRO A 193 8.89 -23.17 10.10
CA PRO A 193 8.87 -23.64 11.48
C PRO A 193 8.36 -22.55 12.43
N PHE A 194 7.59 -22.95 13.46
CA PHE A 194 7.30 -22.10 14.60
C PHE A 194 8.56 -21.79 15.40
N ILE A 195 8.61 -20.58 15.94
CA ILE A 195 9.61 -20.19 16.94
C ILE A 195 9.14 -20.77 18.27
N ARG A 196 9.88 -21.77 18.78
CA ARG A 196 9.51 -22.53 19.97
C ARG A 196 10.34 -22.18 21.21
N HIS A 197 11.47 -21.50 20.99
CA HIS A 197 12.40 -21.11 22.06
C HIS A 197 12.29 -19.62 22.30
N TRP A 198 11.64 -19.28 23.39
CA TRP A 198 11.45 -17.89 23.78
C TRP A 198 12.02 -17.63 25.17
N LEU A 199 12.50 -16.40 25.34
CA LEU A 199 12.63 -15.80 26.66
C LEU A 199 11.44 -14.86 26.88
N VAL A 200 10.86 -14.91 28.06
CA VAL A 200 9.73 -14.06 28.47
C VAL A 200 10.15 -13.09 29.56
N SER A 201 9.65 -11.88 29.51
CA SER A 201 9.77 -10.90 30.58
C SER A 201 8.44 -10.16 30.80
N GLY A 202 8.06 -9.99 32.04
CA GLY A 202 6.80 -9.35 32.44
C GLY A 202 6.24 -9.91 33.74
N PRO A 203 4.97 -9.61 34.07
CA PRO A 203 4.13 -8.65 33.36
C PRO A 203 4.51 -7.22 33.70
N TYR A 204 4.41 -6.31 32.75
CA TYR A 204 4.62 -4.88 32.93
C TYR A 204 3.28 -4.14 32.90
N ARG A 205 3.08 -3.20 33.80
CA ARG A 205 1.87 -2.36 33.87
C ARG A 205 2.20 -0.99 34.43
N GLN A 206 1.32 -0.05 34.21
CA GLN A 206 1.39 1.27 34.79
C GLN A 206 0.10 1.53 35.59
N ALA A 207 0.24 2.01 36.82
CA ALA A 207 -0.91 2.33 37.68
C ALA A 207 -1.81 3.36 37.02
N GLY A 208 -3.11 3.14 37.05
CA GLY A 208 -4.13 4.04 36.47
C GLY A 208 -4.31 3.91 34.96
N VAL A 209 -3.63 2.95 34.30
CA VAL A 209 -3.85 2.64 32.87
C VAL A 209 -4.55 1.30 32.76
N GLU A 210 -5.72 1.28 32.12
CA GLU A 210 -6.55 0.10 31.96
C GLU A 210 -6.87 -0.16 30.47
N GLY A 211 -7.03 -1.44 30.13
CA GLY A 211 -7.32 -1.94 28.78
C GLY A 211 -6.07 -2.22 27.94
N ALA A 212 -6.16 -3.26 27.10
CA ALA A 212 -5.09 -3.71 26.22
C ALA A 212 -4.57 -2.58 25.32
N THR A 213 -5.46 -1.80 24.73
CA THR A 213 -5.12 -0.71 23.79
C THR A 213 -4.37 0.44 24.46
N ALA A 214 -4.68 0.76 25.71
CA ALA A 214 -4.00 1.83 26.46
C ALA A 214 -2.59 1.40 26.90
N VAL A 215 -2.42 0.18 27.41
CA VAL A 215 -1.09 -0.34 27.80
C VAL A 215 -0.18 -0.61 26.61
N PHE A 216 -0.74 -0.79 25.43
CA PHE A 216 0.01 -0.98 24.19
C PHE A 216 0.94 0.21 23.88
N GLU A 217 0.49 1.43 24.12
CA GLU A 217 1.25 2.65 23.79
C GLU A 217 2.36 2.96 24.81
N LEU A 218 2.35 2.32 25.97
CA LEU A 218 3.36 2.54 27.01
C LEU A 218 4.70 1.89 26.61
N THR A 219 5.80 2.50 26.97
CA THR A 219 7.16 1.96 26.74
C THR A 219 7.74 1.41 28.03
N PHE A 220 8.13 0.14 28.04
CA PHE A 220 8.70 -0.55 29.19
C PHE A 220 10.19 -0.89 29.00
N ALA A 221 10.81 -1.47 30.03
CA ALA A 221 12.24 -1.78 30.04
C ALA A 221 12.74 -2.59 28.82
N PRO A 222 12.05 -3.65 28.34
CA PRO A 222 12.51 -4.43 27.19
C PRO A 222 12.65 -3.67 25.86
N GLU A 223 12.00 -2.52 25.73
CA GLU A 223 12.09 -1.64 24.55
C GLU A 223 13.29 -0.67 24.60
N LYS A 224 14.03 -0.62 25.72
CA LYS A 224 15.14 0.29 25.94
C LYS A 224 16.47 -0.45 25.84
N ALA A 225 17.42 0.07 25.10
CA ALA A 225 18.69 -0.60 24.78
C ALA A 225 19.51 -0.99 26.03
N ASP A 226 19.56 -0.10 27.05
CA ASP A 226 20.43 -0.27 28.22
C ASP A 226 19.69 -0.74 29.48
N ALA A 227 18.43 -1.15 29.34
CA ALA A 227 17.65 -1.58 30.50
C ALA A 227 18.04 -2.99 30.93
N LYS A 228 18.22 -3.15 32.23
CA LYS A 228 18.32 -4.50 32.82
C LYS A 228 16.92 -5.14 32.83
N VAL A 229 16.79 -6.27 32.15
CA VAL A 229 15.54 -7.00 31.99
C VAL A 229 15.74 -8.42 32.53
N ASP A 230 14.83 -8.85 33.40
CA ASP A 230 14.79 -10.24 33.87
C ASP A 230 14.09 -11.10 32.82
N TRP A 231 14.88 -11.92 32.13
CA TRP A 231 14.41 -12.83 31.10
C TRP A 231 14.36 -14.26 31.64
N LYS A 232 13.25 -14.97 31.37
CA LYS A 232 13.07 -16.36 31.77
C LYS A 232 12.71 -17.22 30.56
N PRO A 233 13.23 -18.45 30.44
CA PRO A 233 12.84 -19.35 29.35
C PRO A 233 11.37 -19.74 29.47
N THR A 234 10.69 -19.85 28.33
CA THR A 234 9.34 -20.42 28.28
C THR A 234 9.39 -21.93 28.04
N PRO A 235 8.30 -22.66 28.31
CA PRO A 235 8.11 -23.99 27.77
C PRO A 235 8.24 -24.03 26.25
N VAL A 236 8.80 -25.10 25.71
CA VAL A 236 8.98 -25.28 24.25
C VAL A 236 7.64 -25.65 23.63
N ALA A 237 7.01 -24.71 22.91
CA ALA A 237 5.71 -24.91 22.29
C ALA A 237 5.56 -24.03 21.03
N ASP A 238 4.62 -24.39 20.15
CA ASP A 238 4.27 -23.57 18.97
C ASP A 238 3.58 -22.27 19.36
N GLN A 239 2.89 -22.26 20.49
CA GLN A 239 2.25 -21.09 21.09
C GLN A 239 2.74 -20.91 22.53
N VAL A 240 2.99 -19.68 22.93
CA VAL A 240 3.33 -19.33 24.31
C VAL A 240 2.05 -18.91 25.03
N ASP A 241 1.64 -19.68 26.01
CA ASP A 241 0.53 -19.36 26.90
C ASP A 241 1.02 -18.43 28.03
N LEU A 242 0.83 -17.13 27.80
CA LEU A 242 1.20 -16.10 28.77
C LEU A 242 0.24 -16.08 29.99
N SER A 243 -1.00 -16.55 29.84
CA SER A 243 -1.95 -16.65 30.95
C SER A 243 -1.44 -17.65 32.01
N SER A 244 -0.85 -18.75 31.57
CA SER A 244 -0.24 -19.74 32.47
C SER A 244 1.06 -19.25 33.12
N LEU A 245 1.84 -18.44 32.39
CA LEU A 245 3.09 -17.87 32.92
C LEU A 245 2.84 -16.71 33.90
N PHE A 246 1.77 -15.97 33.70
CA PHE A 246 1.39 -14.81 34.50
C PHE A 246 -0.09 -14.88 34.94
N PRO A 247 -0.47 -15.83 35.81
CA PRO A 247 -1.87 -16.05 36.15
C PRO A 247 -2.48 -14.85 36.90
N GLY A 248 -3.73 -14.51 36.55
CA GLY A 248 -4.51 -13.47 37.21
C GLY A 248 -4.09 -12.03 36.88
N HIS A 249 -3.25 -11.82 35.87
CA HIS A 249 -2.86 -10.49 35.42
C HIS A 249 -3.73 -10.00 34.26
N ALA A 250 -4.12 -8.75 34.34
CA ALA A 250 -4.83 -8.00 33.29
C ALA A 250 -4.26 -6.57 33.19
N ASN A 251 -4.62 -5.85 32.15
CA ASN A 251 -4.16 -4.49 31.89
C ASN A 251 -2.63 -4.35 31.93
N CYS A 252 -1.94 -5.24 31.22
CA CYS A 252 -0.49 -5.37 31.27
C CYS A 252 0.09 -5.82 29.92
N VAL A 253 1.41 -5.89 29.84
CA VAL A 253 2.13 -6.44 28.68
C VAL A 253 3.18 -7.43 29.13
N ALA A 254 3.45 -8.41 28.27
CA ALA A 254 4.63 -9.25 28.34
C ALA A 254 5.45 -9.11 27.08
N TYR A 255 6.74 -9.42 27.21
CA TYR A 255 7.65 -9.43 26.08
C TYR A 255 8.19 -10.83 25.86
N LEU A 256 8.26 -11.22 24.59
CA LEU A 256 8.89 -12.46 24.14
C LEU A 256 10.10 -12.10 23.30
N ARG A 257 11.25 -12.72 23.58
CA ARG A 257 12.49 -12.53 22.83
C ARG A 257 12.98 -13.85 22.28
N ALA A 258 13.38 -13.84 20.99
CA ALA A 258 14.01 -14.99 20.34
C ALA A 258 15.22 -14.55 19.52
N GLU A 259 16.12 -15.48 19.23
CA GLU A 259 17.23 -15.29 18.32
C GLU A 259 17.07 -16.20 17.10
N ILE A 260 17.21 -15.60 15.93
CA ILE A 260 17.05 -16.24 14.64
C ILE A 260 18.39 -16.14 13.92
N VAL A 261 19.00 -17.26 13.59
CA VAL A 261 20.29 -17.32 12.89
C VAL A 261 20.06 -17.66 11.42
N ALA A 262 20.48 -16.78 10.54
CA ALA A 262 20.41 -16.96 9.08
C ALA A 262 21.82 -17.16 8.50
N GLU A 263 21.99 -18.12 7.60
CA GLU A 263 23.29 -18.37 6.95
C GLU A 263 23.66 -17.29 5.93
N GLN A 264 22.65 -16.59 5.39
CA GLN A 264 22.81 -15.49 4.45
C GLN A 264 21.71 -14.45 4.65
N ASP A 265 21.89 -13.27 4.07
CA ASP A 265 20.83 -12.26 3.99
C ASP A 265 19.64 -12.83 3.21
N SER A 266 18.45 -12.75 3.78
CA SER A 266 17.26 -13.35 3.18
C SER A 266 16.03 -12.48 3.41
N ASP A 267 15.22 -12.31 2.38
CA ASP A 267 13.86 -11.79 2.52
C ASP A 267 12.95 -12.93 3.00
N ALA A 268 12.17 -12.66 4.01
CA ALA A 268 11.30 -13.65 4.65
C ALA A 268 9.97 -13.03 5.06
N LEU A 269 9.04 -13.86 5.45
CA LEU A 269 7.76 -13.50 6.01
C LEU A 269 7.70 -13.96 7.47
N LEU A 270 7.50 -13.02 8.37
CA LEU A 270 7.17 -13.29 9.78
C LEU A 270 5.65 -13.37 9.89
N LEU A 271 5.16 -14.54 10.31
CA LEU A 271 3.74 -14.80 10.53
C LEU A 271 3.52 -14.92 12.04
N MET A 272 2.47 -14.27 12.52
CA MET A 272 2.25 -14.11 13.96
C MET A 272 0.77 -14.25 14.31
N GLY A 273 0.52 -14.59 15.57
CA GLY A 273 -0.78 -14.53 16.20
C GLY A 273 -0.65 -14.05 17.63
N SER A 274 -1.60 -13.29 18.11
CA SER A 274 -1.63 -12.79 19.48
C SER A 274 -3.06 -12.65 20.02
N ASP A 275 -3.15 -12.74 21.30
CA ASP A 275 -4.25 -12.36 22.16
C ASP A 275 -3.65 -11.39 23.20
N ASP A 276 -3.89 -10.11 23.19
CA ASP A 276 -4.53 -9.13 22.34
C ASP A 276 -3.57 -8.52 21.28
N GLY A 277 -3.21 -7.22 21.49
CA GLY A 277 -2.36 -6.38 20.63
C GLY A 277 -0.92 -6.86 20.54
N LEU A 278 -0.30 -6.65 19.38
CA LEU A 278 1.04 -7.12 19.05
C LEU A 278 1.90 -6.03 18.43
N LYS A 279 3.06 -5.76 19.04
CA LYS A 279 4.12 -4.93 18.44
C LYS A 279 5.42 -5.73 18.37
N VAL A 280 6.09 -5.64 17.23
CA VAL A 280 7.24 -6.50 16.92
C VAL A 280 8.41 -5.71 16.39
N TRP A 281 9.59 -6.00 16.91
CA TRP A 281 10.86 -5.48 16.44
C TRP A 281 11.75 -6.61 15.94
N LEU A 282 12.42 -6.36 14.84
CA LEU A 282 13.52 -7.18 14.35
C LEU A 282 14.78 -6.32 14.28
N ASN A 283 15.84 -6.72 14.99
CA ASN A 283 17.08 -5.96 15.07
C ASN A 283 16.84 -4.48 15.43
N ASP A 284 15.99 -4.24 16.43
CA ASP A 284 15.58 -2.92 16.97
C ASP A 284 14.67 -2.08 16.06
N ALA A 285 14.41 -2.51 14.83
CA ALA A 285 13.47 -1.86 13.94
C ALA A 285 12.05 -2.42 14.12
N VAL A 286 11.03 -1.58 14.25
CA VAL A 286 9.63 -2.00 14.28
C VAL A 286 9.26 -2.56 12.92
N VAL A 287 8.84 -3.82 12.89
CA VAL A 287 8.41 -4.51 11.66
C VAL A 287 6.91 -4.77 11.63
N HIS A 288 6.25 -4.73 12.79
CA HIS A 288 4.80 -4.88 12.89
C HIS A 288 4.26 -4.11 14.11
N SER A 289 3.05 -3.56 13.99
CA SER A 289 2.35 -2.89 15.09
C SER A 289 0.85 -2.96 14.86
N ASN A 290 0.14 -3.66 15.73
CA ASN A 290 -1.31 -3.82 15.67
C ASN A 290 -1.89 -3.69 17.09
N ASN A 291 -2.45 -2.52 17.37
CA ASN A 291 -3.09 -2.22 18.66
C ASN A 291 -4.56 -2.62 18.59
N VAL A 292 -4.90 -3.81 19.04
CA VAL A 292 -6.22 -4.43 18.90
C VAL A 292 -6.55 -5.28 20.12
N ASP A 293 -7.84 -5.42 20.42
CA ASP A 293 -8.40 -6.36 21.39
C ASP A 293 -8.97 -7.55 20.62
N ARG A 294 -8.41 -8.75 20.81
CA ARG A 294 -8.75 -9.93 20.02
C ARG A 294 -8.23 -11.23 20.64
N GLY A 295 -8.86 -12.36 20.28
CA GLY A 295 -8.30 -13.71 20.54
C GLY A 295 -7.22 -14.09 19.53
N LEU A 296 -6.35 -15.04 19.92
CA LEU A 296 -5.27 -15.57 19.08
C LEU A 296 -5.81 -16.42 17.92
N ILE A 297 -5.43 -16.05 16.70
CA ILE A 297 -5.54 -16.89 15.50
C ILE A 297 -4.13 -17.03 14.92
N VAL A 298 -3.71 -18.25 14.59
CA VAL A 298 -2.39 -18.53 13.99
C VAL A 298 -2.28 -17.82 12.64
N ASP A 299 -1.14 -17.15 12.39
CA ASP A 299 -0.84 -16.44 11.13
C ASP A 299 -1.77 -15.26 10.77
N GLN A 300 -2.50 -14.74 11.76
CA GLN A 300 -3.44 -13.63 11.51
C GLN A 300 -2.73 -12.32 11.15
N ASP A 301 -1.51 -12.12 11.65
CA ASP A 301 -0.64 -11.01 11.27
C ASP A 301 0.54 -11.50 10.44
N ARG A 302 0.96 -10.69 9.47
CA ARG A 302 2.09 -10.99 8.58
C ARG A 302 2.92 -9.73 8.37
N ALA A 303 4.24 -9.88 8.46
CA ALA A 303 5.18 -8.81 8.20
C ALA A 303 6.31 -9.28 7.28
N PRO A 304 6.58 -8.61 6.16
CA PRO A 304 7.80 -8.85 5.41
C PRO A 304 8.98 -8.39 6.26
N ILE A 305 10.02 -9.24 6.34
CA ILE A 305 11.22 -8.97 7.11
C ILE A 305 12.47 -9.23 6.26
N ARG A 306 13.54 -8.53 6.58
CA ARG A 306 14.88 -8.80 6.06
C ARG A 306 15.74 -9.38 7.16
N LEU A 307 16.06 -10.67 7.04
CA LEU A 307 17.03 -11.33 7.89
C LEU A 307 18.44 -10.99 7.42
N ARG A 308 19.31 -10.64 8.34
CA ARG A 308 20.74 -10.45 8.08
C ARG A 308 21.48 -11.76 8.30
N LYS A 309 22.55 -12.01 7.58
CA LYS A 309 23.47 -13.12 7.87
C LYS A 309 23.93 -13.05 9.32
N GLY A 310 23.86 -14.18 10.03
CA GLY A 310 24.15 -14.30 11.46
C GLY A 310 22.92 -14.15 12.33
N ALA A 311 23.10 -13.71 13.55
CA ALA A 311 22.05 -13.59 14.57
C ALA A 311 21.13 -12.39 14.29
N ASN A 312 19.83 -12.61 14.39
CA ASN A 312 18.77 -11.60 14.32
C ASN A 312 17.94 -11.67 15.59
N ARG A 313 17.80 -10.54 16.27
CA ARG A 313 17.02 -10.42 17.50
C ARG A 313 15.58 -10.10 17.16
N LEU A 314 14.66 -10.98 17.54
CA LEU A 314 13.22 -10.77 17.45
C LEU A 314 12.67 -10.45 18.85
N LEU A 315 11.89 -9.37 18.95
CA LEU A 315 11.21 -8.97 20.18
C LEU A 315 9.71 -8.75 19.88
N LEU A 316 8.86 -9.40 20.66
CA LEU A 316 7.41 -9.22 20.61
C LEU A 316 6.95 -8.57 21.92
N LYS A 317 6.05 -7.60 21.82
CA LYS A 317 5.26 -7.05 22.92
C LYS A 317 3.82 -7.52 22.72
N VAL A 318 3.28 -8.22 23.71
CA VAL A 318 1.92 -8.77 23.69
C VAL A 318 1.13 -8.14 24.82
N THR A 319 0.03 -7.45 24.48
CA THR A 319 -0.85 -6.83 25.49
C THR A 319 -1.87 -7.80 26.04
N GLN A 320 -2.39 -7.46 27.22
CA GLN A 320 -3.43 -8.20 27.91
C GLN A 320 -4.45 -7.23 28.48
N GLY A 321 -5.68 -7.24 27.98
CA GLY A 321 -6.82 -6.50 28.55
C GLY A 321 -7.53 -7.34 29.62
N GLY A 322 -7.85 -8.58 29.26
CA GLY A 322 -8.53 -9.56 30.12
C GLY A 322 -8.85 -10.82 29.34
N GLY A 323 -9.07 -11.94 30.02
CA GLY A 323 -9.38 -13.21 29.36
C GLY A 323 -8.12 -14.02 28.98
N GLY A 324 -8.06 -14.50 27.75
CA GLY A 324 -6.90 -15.21 27.22
C GLY A 324 -5.68 -14.32 27.07
N TRP A 325 -4.46 -14.90 27.04
CA TRP A 325 -3.23 -14.20 26.76
C TRP A 325 -2.20 -15.15 26.19
N ALA A 326 -1.94 -15.02 24.92
CA ALA A 326 -1.03 -15.94 24.23
C ALA A 326 -0.42 -15.29 22.98
N ALA A 327 0.69 -15.85 22.49
CA ALA A 327 1.29 -15.47 21.23
C ALA A 327 1.94 -16.65 20.53
N CYS A 328 2.04 -16.57 19.20
CA CYS A 328 2.83 -17.45 18.38
C CYS A 328 3.51 -16.68 17.24
N ALA A 329 4.63 -17.20 16.77
CA ALA A 329 5.27 -16.69 15.56
C ALA A 329 5.98 -17.81 14.82
N ARG A 330 6.06 -17.66 13.48
CA ARG A 330 6.88 -18.52 12.61
C ARG A 330 7.45 -17.75 11.44
N ILE A 331 8.49 -18.28 10.82
CA ILE A 331 9.17 -17.65 9.69
C ILE A 331 9.10 -18.58 8.48
N ALA A 332 8.73 -17.99 7.36
CA ALA A 332 8.74 -18.65 6.06
C ALA A 332 9.43 -17.77 5.02
N GLY A 333 9.84 -18.34 3.90
CA GLY A 333 10.21 -17.59 2.71
C GLY A 333 9.00 -16.85 2.15
N ILE A 334 9.26 -15.88 1.29
CA ILE A 334 8.20 -15.13 0.59
C ILE A 334 7.30 -16.01 -0.28
N ASP A 335 7.74 -17.21 -0.60
CA ASP A 335 7.00 -18.27 -1.29
C ASP A 335 6.22 -19.21 -0.34
N GLY A 336 6.26 -18.96 0.96
CA GLY A 336 5.65 -19.79 2.01
C GLY A 336 6.47 -21.02 2.40
N GLN A 337 7.60 -21.29 1.77
CA GLN A 337 8.46 -22.44 2.05
C GLN A 337 9.44 -22.12 3.20
N ARG A 338 10.18 -23.13 3.65
CA ARG A 338 11.25 -22.93 4.63
C ARG A 338 12.34 -22.02 4.07
N VAL A 339 12.82 -21.07 4.87
CA VAL A 339 14.01 -20.29 4.53
C VAL A 339 15.23 -21.21 4.68
N PRO A 340 16.02 -21.42 3.61
CA PRO A 340 17.22 -22.25 3.69
C PRO A 340 18.23 -21.72 4.69
N GLY A 341 18.85 -22.62 5.49
CA GLY A 341 19.87 -22.22 6.47
C GLY A 341 19.36 -21.40 7.66
N LEU A 342 18.03 -21.34 7.86
CA LEU A 342 17.44 -20.68 9.02
C LEU A 342 17.44 -21.62 10.23
N ARG A 343 17.96 -21.14 11.34
CA ARG A 343 17.92 -21.81 12.64
C ARG A 343 17.31 -20.90 13.70
N ILE A 344 16.54 -21.48 14.60
CA ILE A 344 16.01 -20.80 15.78
C ILE A 344 16.73 -21.42 16.96
N GLU A 345 17.58 -20.65 17.59
CA GLU A 345 18.45 -21.14 18.67
C GLU A 345 17.87 -20.75 20.03
N PRO A 346 18.06 -21.64 21.05
CA PRO A 346 17.75 -21.27 22.42
C PRO A 346 18.59 -20.07 22.85
N VAL A 347 17.95 -19.00 23.30
CA VAL A 347 18.63 -17.82 23.83
C VAL A 347 18.94 -18.06 25.31
N GLN A 348 20.13 -17.71 25.75
CA GLN A 348 20.44 -17.70 27.18
C GLN A 348 19.89 -16.43 27.83
N PRO A 349 19.36 -16.50 29.07
CA PRO A 349 18.85 -15.37 29.84
C PRO A 349 19.86 -14.25 30.06
#